data_c54f0b61d516b5138644bdfe13bdb99b
#
_entry.id   c54f0b61d516b5138644bdfe13bdb99b
#
_cell.length_a   1.000
_cell.length_b   1.000
_cell.length_c   1.000
_cell.angle_alpha   90.00
_cell.angle_beta   90.00
_cell.angle_gamma   90.00
#
_symmetry.space_group_name_H-M   'P 1'
#
loop_
_entity.id
_entity.type
_entity.pdbx_description
1 polymer ?
#
loop_
_entity_poly.entity_id
_entity_poly.type
_entity_poly.pdbx_seq_one_letter_code
_entity_poly.pdbx_strand_id
1 'polypeptide(L)'
;VTAAEPATTTTGRRSVWARRPRPLWPVALTVTLLGSGFVGLAFSPRLAAHAPLLLLALRPTPSIIILVGGRVPFVPALIIGTVLRGALDLGYFGLARHTLRGLLVPRGLGAALVATLSKRGTERALLWFCLLNTNLAVDAALGSGAVSTRRFSRFLFAGSTISTVLYLLLGRAVAGPARAVVTWADSRAGVLIAGTLALAAGPGLWARRRARRRRRAAGPADTDTPAATAITGRPVTGTLPADAPAAAAP
;
A
#
# COMPACT_ATOMS: atom_id res chain seq x y z
N VAL A 1 -33.10 56.33 -25.27
CA VAL A 1 -32.28 55.38 -26.07
C VAL A 1 -31.49 54.56 -25.08
N THR A 2 -32.05 53.38 -24.72
CA THR A 2 -31.44 52.46 -23.76
C THR A 2 -30.60 51.45 -24.58
N ALA A 3 -29.29 51.55 -24.46
CA ALA A 3 -28.35 50.62 -25.11
C ALA A 3 -28.41 49.26 -24.35
N ALA A 4 -28.82 48.24 -25.07
CA ALA A 4 -28.78 46.85 -24.57
C ALA A 4 -27.32 46.34 -24.54
N GLU A 5 -26.86 45.95 -23.36
CA GLU A 5 -25.56 45.36 -23.11
C GLU A 5 -25.56 43.91 -23.68
N PRO A 6 -24.55 43.55 -24.51
CA PRO A 6 -24.47 42.18 -25.07
C PRO A 6 -24.08 41.20 -24.00
N ALA A 7 -24.94 40.21 -23.71
CA ALA A 7 -24.67 39.08 -22.85
C ALA A 7 -23.45 38.28 -23.37
N THR A 8 -22.32 38.42 -22.70
CA THR A 8 -21.13 37.60 -22.92
C THR A 8 -21.41 36.15 -22.45
N THR A 9 -21.78 35.33 -23.40
CA THR A 9 -21.85 33.87 -23.24
C THR A 9 -20.46 33.31 -22.91
N THR A 10 -20.16 33.19 -21.63
CA THR A 10 -18.95 32.51 -21.16
C THR A 10 -19.10 31.02 -21.51
N THR A 11 -18.64 30.67 -22.71
CA THR A 11 -18.51 29.27 -23.15
C THR A 11 -17.58 28.58 -22.17
N GLY A 12 -18.15 27.85 -21.23
CA GLY A 12 -17.43 27.07 -20.22
C GLY A 12 -16.45 26.12 -20.92
N ARG A 13 -15.21 26.55 -20.99
CA ARG A 13 -14.06 25.71 -21.37
C ARG A 13 -14.01 24.56 -20.39
N ARG A 14 -14.76 23.49 -20.67
CA ARG A 14 -14.56 22.19 -20.01
C ARG A 14 -13.12 21.79 -20.32
N SER A 15 -12.22 22.15 -19.40
CA SER A 15 -10.85 21.65 -19.42
C SER A 15 -10.96 20.13 -19.38
N VAL A 16 -10.81 19.50 -20.53
CA VAL A 16 -10.54 18.07 -20.65
C VAL A 16 -9.22 17.86 -19.91
N TRP A 17 -9.33 17.61 -18.60
CA TRP A 17 -8.20 17.21 -17.80
C TRP A 17 -7.70 15.90 -18.42
N ALA A 18 -6.75 16.03 -19.34
CA ALA A 18 -6.02 14.89 -19.86
C ALA A 18 -5.54 14.10 -18.64
N ARG A 19 -6.15 12.93 -18.41
CA ARG A 19 -5.78 12.03 -17.32
C ARG A 19 -4.34 11.63 -17.57
N ARG A 20 -3.39 12.35 -16.95
CA ARG A 20 -1.98 11.98 -16.99
C ARG A 20 -1.87 10.52 -16.58
N PRO A 21 -1.21 9.66 -17.35
CA PRO A 21 -1.04 8.26 -17.01
C PRO A 21 -0.44 8.19 -15.61
N ARG A 22 -1.08 7.42 -14.73
CA ARG A 22 -0.60 7.23 -13.36
C ARG A 22 0.73 6.48 -13.44
N PRO A 23 1.78 6.95 -12.79
CA PRO A 23 3.05 6.25 -12.80
C PRO A 23 2.86 4.87 -12.15
N LEU A 24 3.20 3.79 -12.87
CA LEU A 24 3.06 2.41 -12.39
C LEU A 24 4.25 1.97 -11.52
N TRP A 25 5.34 2.75 -11.51
CA TRP A 25 6.56 2.39 -10.77
C TRP A 25 6.35 2.12 -9.27
N PRO A 26 5.49 2.87 -8.51
CA PRO A 26 5.33 2.58 -7.09
C PRO A 26 4.66 1.22 -6.85
N VAL A 27 3.69 0.88 -7.71
CA VAL A 27 3.00 -0.41 -7.64
C VAL A 27 3.97 -1.53 -7.98
N ALA A 28 4.70 -1.43 -9.08
CA ALA A 28 5.68 -2.42 -9.50
C ALA A 28 6.76 -2.63 -8.43
N LEU A 29 7.35 -1.54 -7.91
CA LEU A 29 8.36 -1.59 -6.85
C LEU A 29 7.82 -2.28 -5.59
N THR A 30 6.66 -1.86 -5.11
CA THR A 30 6.04 -2.44 -3.90
C THR A 30 5.70 -3.91 -4.09
N VAL A 31 5.08 -4.29 -5.20
CA VAL A 31 4.71 -5.68 -5.48
C VAL A 31 5.94 -6.58 -5.61
N THR A 32 6.98 -6.12 -6.31
CA THR A 32 8.23 -6.89 -6.46
C THR A 32 8.91 -7.10 -5.13
N LEU A 33 9.07 -6.04 -4.32
CA LEU A 33 9.74 -6.14 -3.02
C LEU A 33 8.92 -6.91 -1.98
N LEU A 34 7.58 -6.79 -1.99
CA LEU A 34 6.74 -7.63 -1.14
C LEU A 34 6.78 -9.09 -1.59
N GLY A 35 6.71 -9.35 -2.90
CA GLY A 35 6.80 -10.70 -3.45
C GLY A 35 8.12 -11.37 -3.11
N SER A 36 9.26 -10.68 -3.30
CA SER A 36 10.57 -11.16 -2.89
C SER A 36 10.65 -11.42 -1.38
N GLY A 37 10.01 -10.55 -0.57
CA GLY A 37 9.92 -10.72 0.87
C GLY A 37 9.18 -11.99 1.31
N PHE A 38 8.13 -12.41 0.58
CA PHE A 38 7.45 -13.69 0.82
C PHE A 38 8.34 -14.88 0.49
N VAL A 39 9.08 -14.83 -0.63
CA VAL A 39 10.08 -15.86 -0.98
C VAL A 39 11.15 -15.93 0.11
N GLY A 40 11.71 -14.78 0.51
CA GLY A 40 12.68 -14.70 1.59
C GLY A 40 12.16 -15.28 2.91
N LEU A 41 10.88 -15.07 3.22
CA LEU A 41 10.26 -15.64 4.43
C LEU A 41 10.14 -17.16 4.35
N ALA A 42 9.66 -17.70 3.21
CA ALA A 42 9.47 -19.12 3.04
C ALA A 42 10.80 -19.89 3.16
N PHE A 43 11.88 -19.36 2.56
CA PHE A 43 13.21 -19.98 2.58
C PHE A 43 14.12 -19.44 3.68
N SER A 44 13.60 -18.64 4.62
CA SER A 44 14.42 -17.97 5.63
C SER A 44 15.33 -18.90 6.45
N PRO A 45 14.93 -20.14 6.87
CA PRO A 45 15.82 -21.00 7.63
C PRO A 45 17.08 -21.39 6.85
N ARG A 46 16.91 -21.84 5.61
CA ARG A 46 18.03 -22.24 4.74
C ARG A 46 18.88 -21.04 4.31
N LEU A 47 18.24 -19.95 3.93
CA LEU A 47 18.95 -18.75 3.50
C LEU A 47 19.74 -18.11 4.66
N ALA A 48 19.20 -18.13 5.88
CA ALA A 48 19.94 -17.65 7.05
C ALA A 48 21.19 -18.48 7.34
N ALA A 49 21.15 -19.79 7.07
CA ALA A 49 22.29 -20.69 7.29
C ALA A 49 23.36 -20.56 6.20
N HIS A 50 22.94 -20.58 4.92
CA HIS A 50 23.84 -20.74 3.79
C HIS A 50 24.09 -19.49 2.94
N ALA A 51 23.11 -18.56 2.90
CA ALA A 51 23.18 -17.35 2.08
C ALA A 51 22.57 -16.12 2.78
N PRO A 52 23.16 -15.68 3.92
CA PRO A 52 22.54 -14.64 4.76
C PRO A 52 22.43 -13.28 4.06
N LEU A 53 23.32 -12.91 3.15
CA LEU A 53 23.22 -11.70 2.34
C LEU A 53 22.02 -11.76 1.38
N LEU A 54 21.77 -12.94 0.78
CA LEU A 54 20.61 -13.13 -0.10
C LEU A 54 19.30 -13.02 0.68
N LEU A 55 19.25 -13.58 1.89
CA LEU A 55 18.09 -13.41 2.77
C LEU A 55 17.84 -11.92 3.09
N LEU A 56 18.90 -11.18 3.40
CA LEU A 56 18.83 -9.74 3.65
C LEU A 56 18.31 -8.98 2.40
N ALA A 57 18.76 -9.37 1.21
CA ALA A 57 18.33 -8.76 -0.04
C ALA A 57 16.85 -9.05 -0.35
N LEU A 58 16.38 -10.27 -0.07
CA LEU A 58 14.97 -10.63 -0.29
C LEU A 58 14.04 -10.01 0.76
N ARG A 59 14.51 -9.88 2.00
CA ARG A 59 13.68 -9.41 3.12
C ARG A 59 14.47 -8.52 4.09
N PRO A 60 14.67 -7.25 3.80
CA PRO A 60 15.44 -6.31 4.63
C PRO A 60 14.64 -5.83 5.86
N THR A 61 14.10 -6.76 6.66
CA THR A 61 13.38 -6.42 7.90
C THR A 61 14.35 -6.32 9.09
N PRO A 62 14.03 -5.52 10.12
CA PRO A 62 14.87 -5.39 11.33
C PRO A 62 15.26 -6.75 11.93
N SER A 63 14.29 -7.66 12.05
CA SER A 63 14.51 -8.99 12.61
C SER A 63 15.54 -9.80 11.82
N ILE A 64 15.50 -9.74 10.49
CA ILE A 64 16.46 -10.43 9.63
C ILE A 64 17.82 -9.77 9.73
N ILE A 65 17.91 -8.43 9.73
CA ILE A 65 19.17 -7.70 9.86
C ILE A 65 19.87 -8.08 11.17
N ILE A 66 19.13 -8.13 12.28
CA ILE A 66 19.65 -8.55 13.58
C ILE A 66 20.09 -10.04 13.53
N LEU A 67 19.25 -10.92 12.98
CA LEU A 67 19.53 -12.35 12.92
C LEU A 67 20.81 -12.68 12.16
N VAL A 68 21.06 -11.99 11.05
CA VAL A 68 22.21 -12.25 10.17
C VAL A 68 23.39 -11.31 10.43
N GLY A 69 23.22 -10.25 11.19
CA GLY A 69 24.20 -9.16 11.38
C GLY A 69 25.57 -9.62 11.89
N GLY A 70 25.62 -10.69 12.70
CA GLY A 70 26.86 -11.30 13.17
C GLY A 70 27.54 -12.25 12.17
N ARG A 71 26.92 -12.51 11.00
CA ARG A 71 27.37 -13.50 10.00
C ARG A 71 27.70 -12.90 8.64
N VAL A 72 27.34 -11.63 8.44
CA VAL A 72 27.52 -10.93 7.18
C VAL A 72 28.58 -9.85 7.27
N PRO A 73 29.32 -9.56 6.18
CA PRO A 73 30.22 -8.43 6.12
C PRO A 73 29.41 -7.14 6.23
N PHE A 74 29.91 -6.20 7.05
CA PHE A 74 29.16 -5.02 7.47
C PHE A 74 28.76 -4.11 6.31
N VAL A 75 29.71 -3.77 5.44
CA VAL A 75 29.50 -2.78 4.37
C VAL A 75 28.47 -3.26 3.33
N PRO A 76 28.59 -4.48 2.76
CA PRO A 76 27.56 -4.99 1.86
C PRO A 76 26.17 -5.09 2.51
N ALA A 77 26.11 -5.55 3.77
CA ALA A 77 24.86 -5.65 4.49
C ALA A 77 24.23 -4.27 4.76
N LEU A 78 25.03 -3.26 5.08
CA LEU A 78 24.59 -1.89 5.25
C LEU A 78 23.99 -1.32 3.94
N ILE A 79 24.70 -1.49 2.82
CA ILE A 79 24.24 -0.98 1.51
C ILE A 79 22.93 -1.66 1.11
N ILE A 80 22.90 -3.00 1.12
CA ILE A 80 21.72 -3.79 0.75
C ILE A 80 20.53 -3.43 1.67
N GLY A 81 20.73 -3.44 2.97
CA GLY A 81 19.68 -3.16 3.95
C GLY A 81 19.11 -1.76 3.80
N THR A 82 19.99 -0.75 3.67
CA THR A 82 19.57 0.65 3.51
C THR A 82 18.83 0.89 2.21
N VAL A 83 19.38 0.41 1.08
CA VAL A 83 18.82 0.65 -0.25
C VAL A 83 17.47 -0.05 -0.42
N LEU A 84 17.38 -1.34 -0.10
CA LEU A 84 16.14 -2.09 -0.32
C LEU A 84 15.04 -1.71 0.67
N ARG A 85 15.38 -1.42 1.93
CA ARG A 85 14.42 -0.91 2.90
C ARG A 85 13.91 0.46 2.48
N GLY A 86 14.82 1.39 2.14
CA GLY A 86 14.44 2.70 1.64
C GLY A 86 13.63 2.64 0.36
N ALA A 87 13.93 1.71 -0.54
CA ALA A 87 13.17 1.49 -1.77
C ALA A 87 11.73 1.01 -1.48
N LEU A 88 11.55 0.11 -0.51
CA LEU A 88 10.23 -0.37 -0.09
C LEU A 88 9.37 0.75 0.49
N ASP A 89 9.93 1.52 1.41
CA ASP A 89 9.25 2.65 2.05
C ASP A 89 8.95 3.78 1.03
N LEU A 90 9.86 4.01 0.06
CA LEU A 90 9.61 4.92 -1.06
C LEU A 90 8.46 4.41 -1.97
N GLY A 91 8.34 3.09 -2.14
CA GLY A 91 7.22 2.45 -2.82
C GLY A 91 5.89 2.74 -2.12
N TYR A 92 5.82 2.59 -0.79
CA TYR A 92 4.63 2.90 0.01
C TYR A 92 4.27 4.39 -0.05
N PHE A 93 5.25 5.28 0.07
CA PHE A 93 5.06 6.71 -0.10
C PHE A 93 4.47 7.05 -1.49
N GLY A 94 5.06 6.49 -2.56
CA GLY A 94 4.61 6.69 -3.93
C GLY A 94 3.20 6.15 -4.17
N LEU A 95 2.89 4.96 -3.63
CA LEU A 95 1.57 4.35 -3.72
C LEU A 95 0.51 5.22 -3.03
N ALA A 96 0.80 5.70 -1.82
CA ALA A 96 -0.08 6.59 -1.08
C ALA A 96 -0.32 7.92 -1.85
N ARG A 97 0.73 8.49 -2.40
CA ARG A 97 0.67 9.75 -3.15
C ARG A 97 -0.20 9.66 -4.40
N HIS A 98 -0.10 8.56 -5.14
CA HIS A 98 -0.78 8.41 -6.43
C HIS A 98 -2.14 7.72 -6.34
N THR A 99 -2.35 6.90 -5.32
CA THR A 99 -3.57 6.09 -5.17
C THR A 99 -4.46 6.59 -4.04
N LEU A 100 -3.96 6.69 -2.82
CA LEU A 100 -4.76 7.04 -1.64
C LEU A 100 -5.28 8.47 -1.72
N ARG A 101 -4.47 9.44 -2.15
CA ARG A 101 -4.90 10.83 -2.31
C ARG A 101 -6.08 10.95 -3.28
N GLY A 102 -6.05 10.20 -4.38
CA GLY A 102 -7.14 10.15 -5.36
C GLY A 102 -8.41 9.46 -4.89
N LEU A 103 -8.31 8.54 -3.91
CA LEU A 103 -9.44 7.80 -3.35
C LEU A 103 -10.08 8.50 -2.13
N LEU A 104 -9.27 9.12 -1.28
CA LEU A 104 -9.72 9.71 -0.01
C LEU A 104 -10.33 11.09 -0.20
N VAL A 105 -9.77 11.92 -1.08
CA VAL A 105 -10.25 13.30 -1.30
C VAL A 105 -11.70 13.37 -1.77
N PRO A 106 -12.16 12.56 -2.77
CA PRO A 106 -13.55 12.64 -3.23
C PRO A 106 -14.60 12.18 -2.22
N ARG A 107 -14.20 11.44 -1.18
CA ARG A 107 -15.13 10.86 -0.20
C ARG A 107 -15.32 11.68 1.08
N GLY A 108 -14.79 12.89 1.14
CA GLY A 108 -14.97 13.81 2.27
C GLY A 108 -14.16 13.45 3.54
N LEU A 109 -14.08 12.17 3.90
CA LEU A 109 -13.37 11.68 5.09
C LEU A 109 -11.85 11.93 5.01
N GLY A 110 -11.31 11.99 3.80
CA GLY A 110 -9.87 12.20 3.59
C GLY A 110 -9.45 13.67 3.60
N ALA A 111 -10.32 14.60 3.34
CA ALA A 111 -9.96 16.02 3.22
C ALA A 111 -9.45 16.59 4.54
N ALA A 112 -10.15 16.32 5.65
CA ALA A 112 -9.74 16.76 6.98
C ALA A 112 -8.41 16.10 7.43
N LEU A 113 -8.25 14.80 7.15
CA LEU A 113 -7.01 14.07 7.44
C LEU A 113 -5.84 14.65 6.63
N VAL A 114 -6.00 14.82 5.32
CA VAL A 114 -4.99 15.40 4.44
C VAL A 114 -4.66 16.83 4.87
N ALA A 115 -5.64 17.65 5.23
CA ALA A 115 -5.44 19.00 5.74
C ALA A 115 -4.62 19.00 7.04
N THR A 116 -4.92 18.08 7.96
CA THR A 116 -4.17 17.92 9.22
C THR A 116 -2.74 17.47 8.98
N LEU A 117 -2.53 16.50 8.09
CA LEU A 117 -1.20 16.00 7.72
C LEU A 117 -0.38 17.02 6.94
N SER A 118 -1.05 17.97 6.25
CA SER A 118 -0.39 19.05 5.50
C SER A 118 0.01 20.25 6.37
N LYS A 119 -0.32 20.26 7.66
CA LYS A 119 0.17 21.30 8.57
C LYS A 119 1.68 21.17 8.72
N ARG A 120 2.42 22.29 8.58
CA ARG A 120 3.89 22.31 8.64
C ARG A 120 4.47 21.68 9.91
N GLY A 121 3.80 21.82 11.06
CA GLY A 121 4.22 21.18 12.32
C GLY A 121 4.11 19.67 12.28
N THR A 122 2.99 19.14 11.83
CA THR A 122 2.74 17.70 11.68
C THR A 122 3.68 17.07 10.66
N GLU A 123 3.90 17.75 9.52
CA GLU A 123 4.84 17.29 8.48
C GLU A 123 6.26 17.15 9.03
N ARG A 124 6.76 18.15 9.77
CA ARG A 124 8.08 18.10 10.40
C ARG A 124 8.18 16.97 11.42
N ALA A 125 7.20 16.84 12.29
CA ALA A 125 7.17 15.78 13.29
C ALA A 125 7.18 14.39 12.65
N LEU A 126 6.39 14.16 11.60
CA LEU A 126 6.37 12.89 10.87
C LEU A 126 7.70 12.61 10.16
N LEU A 127 8.37 13.62 9.59
CA LEU A 127 9.71 13.45 8.99
C LEU A 127 10.76 13.07 10.03
N TRP A 128 10.75 13.70 11.21
CA TRP A 128 11.63 13.32 12.32
C TRP A 128 11.31 11.92 12.84
N PHE A 129 10.02 11.55 12.90
CA PHE A 129 9.63 10.19 13.27
C PHE A 129 10.09 9.17 12.22
N CYS A 130 10.01 9.50 10.93
CA CYS A 130 10.53 8.66 9.84
C CYS A 130 12.06 8.43 9.97
N LEU A 131 12.81 9.40 10.52
CA LEU A 131 14.24 9.23 10.79
C LEU A 131 14.52 8.16 11.85
N LEU A 132 13.66 8.08 12.88
CA LEU A 132 13.82 7.12 13.98
C LEU A 132 13.25 5.74 13.65
N ASN A 133 12.08 5.72 13.02
CA ASN A 133 11.37 4.48 12.72
C ASN A 133 10.50 4.65 11.46
N THR A 134 10.90 4.00 10.38
CA THR A 134 10.07 3.92 9.18
C THR A 134 8.90 2.96 9.43
N ASN A 135 7.68 3.43 9.16
CA ASN A 135 6.46 2.64 9.30
C ASN A 135 5.53 2.94 8.12
N LEU A 136 4.91 1.90 7.58
CA LEU A 136 3.95 1.99 6.48
C LEU A 136 2.91 3.11 6.68
N ALA A 137 2.40 3.29 7.90
CA ALA A 137 1.40 4.32 8.20
C ALA A 137 1.97 5.74 8.08
N VAL A 138 3.22 5.96 8.53
CA VAL A 138 3.93 7.24 8.43
C VAL A 138 4.27 7.56 6.98
N ASP A 139 4.76 6.58 6.23
CA ASP A 139 5.10 6.73 4.82
C ASP A 139 3.84 7.04 3.97
N ALA A 140 2.73 6.36 4.27
CA ALA A 140 1.44 6.63 3.64
C ALA A 140 0.91 8.03 4.01
N ALA A 141 1.04 8.45 5.27
CA ALA A 141 0.64 9.77 5.74
C ALA A 141 1.45 10.87 5.03
N LEU A 142 2.78 10.74 4.98
CA LEU A 142 3.68 11.68 4.29
C LEU A 142 3.43 11.67 2.77
N GLY A 143 3.15 10.50 2.18
CA GLY A 143 2.82 10.38 0.75
C GLY A 143 1.50 11.05 0.38
N SER A 144 0.48 10.98 1.24
CA SER A 144 -0.80 11.66 1.03
C SER A 144 -0.73 13.17 1.28
N GLY A 145 0.26 13.64 2.05
CA GLY A 145 0.52 15.04 2.36
C GLY A 145 1.16 15.85 1.23
N ALA A 146 1.66 17.05 1.57
CA ALA A 146 2.30 17.98 0.63
C ALA A 146 3.83 17.81 0.51
N VAL A 147 4.42 16.82 1.20
CA VAL A 147 5.88 16.61 1.27
C VAL A 147 6.45 16.31 -0.10
N SER A 148 7.55 16.99 -0.48
CA SER A 148 8.24 16.68 -1.71
C SER A 148 8.98 15.34 -1.63
N THR A 149 8.98 14.57 -2.70
CA THR A 149 9.67 13.26 -2.77
C THR A 149 11.15 13.38 -2.42
N ARG A 150 11.84 14.46 -2.88
CA ARG A 150 13.25 14.68 -2.57
C ARG A 150 13.50 14.86 -1.07
N ARG A 151 12.63 15.62 -0.38
CA ARG A 151 12.76 15.83 1.06
C ARG A 151 12.49 14.55 1.83
N PHE A 152 11.42 13.84 1.47
CA PHE A 152 11.11 12.54 2.04
C PHE A 152 12.28 11.56 1.87
N SER A 153 12.80 11.37 0.64
CA SER A 153 13.91 10.45 0.38
C SER A 153 15.15 10.73 1.22
N ARG A 154 15.51 12.00 1.42
CA ARG A 154 16.67 12.35 2.25
C ARG A 154 16.50 11.87 3.69
N PHE A 155 15.36 12.16 4.31
CA PHE A 155 15.06 11.71 5.68
C PHE A 155 14.95 10.18 5.74
N LEU A 156 14.31 9.57 4.77
CA LEU A 156 14.14 8.13 4.66
C LEU A 156 15.49 7.41 4.59
N PHE A 157 16.36 7.78 3.66
CA PHE A 157 17.65 7.10 3.52
C PHE A 157 18.58 7.37 4.71
N ALA A 158 18.55 8.58 5.28
CA ALA A 158 19.29 8.86 6.52
C ALA A 158 18.78 7.97 7.67
N GLY A 159 17.46 7.89 7.88
CA GLY A 159 16.85 7.04 8.91
C GLY A 159 17.10 5.55 8.67
N SER A 160 16.95 5.10 7.42
CA SER A 160 17.25 3.71 7.04
C SER A 160 18.72 3.34 7.28
N THR A 161 19.66 4.26 7.01
CA THR A 161 21.08 4.04 7.29
C THR A 161 21.34 3.92 8.79
N ILE A 162 20.86 4.89 9.58
CA ILE A 162 21.04 4.88 11.03
C ILE A 162 20.44 3.62 11.64
N SER A 163 19.21 3.30 11.29
CA SER A 163 18.53 2.11 11.82
C SER A 163 19.20 0.81 11.38
N THR A 164 19.67 0.72 10.14
CA THR A 164 20.38 -0.48 9.63
C THR A 164 21.71 -0.68 10.33
N VAL A 165 22.48 0.42 10.57
CA VAL A 165 23.71 0.35 11.36
C VAL A 165 23.40 -0.16 12.77
N LEU A 166 22.39 0.40 13.44
CA LEU A 166 21.99 -0.02 14.77
C LEU A 166 21.60 -1.50 14.83
N TYR A 167 20.80 -1.96 13.87
CA TYR A 167 20.40 -3.38 13.80
C TYR A 167 21.56 -4.32 13.48
N LEU A 168 22.53 -3.91 12.65
CA LEU A 168 23.72 -4.71 12.37
C LEU A 168 24.63 -4.80 13.60
N LEU A 169 24.80 -3.69 14.34
CA LEU A 169 25.57 -3.68 15.59
C LEU A 169 24.88 -4.55 16.65
N LEU A 170 23.56 -4.42 16.80
CA LEU A 170 22.78 -5.27 17.70
C LEU A 170 22.89 -6.75 17.30
N GLY A 171 22.81 -7.06 16.00
CA GLY A 171 22.98 -8.44 15.49
C GLY A 171 24.36 -9.00 15.79
N ARG A 172 25.41 -8.18 15.78
CA ARG A 172 26.75 -8.59 16.22
C ARG A 172 26.81 -8.88 17.71
N ALA A 173 26.18 -8.02 18.52
CA ALA A 173 26.13 -8.19 19.96
C ALA A 173 25.41 -9.49 20.37
N VAL A 174 24.36 -9.88 19.64
CA VAL A 174 23.58 -11.10 19.90
C VAL A 174 23.96 -12.28 18.98
N ALA A 175 25.13 -12.26 18.37
CA ALA A 175 25.56 -13.26 17.38
C ALA A 175 25.58 -14.70 17.92
N GLY A 176 25.90 -14.90 19.20
CA GLY A 176 25.90 -16.22 19.84
C GLY A 176 24.50 -16.86 19.85
N PRO A 177 23.50 -16.24 20.53
CA PRO A 177 22.13 -16.70 20.53
C PRO A 177 21.53 -16.81 19.12
N ALA A 178 21.82 -15.86 18.24
CA ALA A 178 21.32 -15.86 16.86
C ALA A 178 21.80 -17.08 16.08
N ARG A 179 23.03 -17.53 16.25
CA ARG A 179 23.57 -18.77 15.63
C ARG A 179 22.78 -19.99 16.08
N ALA A 180 22.51 -20.13 17.37
CA ALA A 180 21.75 -21.26 17.90
C ALA A 180 20.34 -21.32 17.28
N VAL A 181 19.66 -20.18 17.18
CA VAL A 181 18.34 -20.08 16.54
C VAL A 181 18.42 -20.47 15.05
N VAL A 182 19.41 -19.99 14.31
CA VAL A 182 19.58 -20.30 12.88
C VAL A 182 19.85 -21.80 12.68
N THR A 183 20.74 -22.40 13.48
CA THR A 183 21.05 -23.84 13.39
C THR A 183 19.83 -24.68 13.72
N TRP A 184 19.09 -24.33 14.75
CA TRP A 184 17.83 -25.00 15.10
C TRP A 184 16.78 -24.88 13.98
N ALA A 185 16.63 -23.68 13.38
CA ALA A 185 15.69 -23.45 12.30
C ALA A 185 16.09 -24.18 11.01
N ASP A 186 17.40 -24.24 10.70
CA ASP A 186 17.91 -24.95 9.52
C ASP A 186 17.67 -26.47 9.63
N SER A 187 17.87 -27.06 10.82
CA SER A 187 17.58 -28.48 11.04
C SER A 187 16.09 -28.84 10.84
N ARG A 188 15.19 -27.86 10.90
CA ARG A 188 13.73 -28.01 10.69
C ARG A 188 13.24 -27.26 9.43
N ALA A 189 14.14 -26.87 8.55
CA ALA A 189 13.83 -26.01 7.40
C ALA A 189 12.68 -26.56 6.54
N GLY A 190 12.66 -27.86 6.26
CA GLY A 190 11.58 -28.49 5.48
C GLY A 190 10.19 -28.27 6.07
N VAL A 191 10.03 -28.49 7.38
CA VAL A 191 8.76 -28.31 8.09
C VAL A 191 8.37 -26.84 8.14
N LEU A 192 9.31 -25.96 8.44
CA LEU A 192 9.05 -24.51 8.52
C LEU A 192 8.69 -23.93 7.16
N ILE A 193 9.36 -24.33 6.08
CA ILE A 193 9.04 -23.92 4.71
C ILE A 193 7.65 -24.42 4.33
N ALA A 194 7.36 -25.71 4.53
CA ALA A 194 6.05 -26.27 4.21
C ALA A 194 4.92 -25.59 5.00
N GLY A 195 5.12 -25.34 6.30
CA GLY A 195 4.16 -24.62 7.13
C GLY A 195 3.93 -23.18 6.66
N THR A 196 4.98 -22.45 6.32
CA THR A 196 4.87 -21.08 5.80
C THR A 196 4.11 -21.03 4.48
N LEU A 197 4.42 -21.95 3.56
CA LEU A 197 3.73 -22.04 2.27
C LEU A 197 2.26 -22.44 2.45
N ALA A 198 1.96 -23.37 3.36
CA ALA A 198 0.59 -23.77 3.68
C ALA A 198 -0.23 -22.61 4.26
N LEU A 199 0.37 -21.82 5.16
CA LEU A 199 -0.27 -20.63 5.73
C LEU A 199 -0.51 -19.55 4.66
N ALA A 200 0.44 -19.33 3.77
CA ALA A 200 0.31 -18.35 2.68
C ALA A 200 -0.76 -18.75 1.65
N ALA A 201 -0.83 -20.06 1.31
CA ALA A 201 -1.78 -20.59 0.33
C ALA A 201 -3.19 -20.82 0.92
N GLY A 202 -3.29 -21.09 2.22
CA GLY A 202 -4.51 -21.50 2.91
C GLY A 202 -5.71 -20.58 2.67
N PRO A 203 -5.61 -19.26 2.90
CA PRO A 203 -6.73 -18.34 2.69
C PRO A 203 -7.23 -18.32 1.24
N GLY A 204 -6.30 -18.36 0.27
CA GLY A 204 -6.64 -18.39 -1.16
C GLY A 204 -7.36 -19.69 -1.57
N LEU A 205 -6.88 -20.81 -1.09
CA LEU A 205 -7.50 -22.12 -1.34
C LEU A 205 -8.87 -22.22 -0.68
N TRP A 206 -9.01 -21.74 0.55
CA TRP A 206 -10.28 -21.70 1.27
C TRP A 206 -11.31 -20.81 0.57
N ALA A 207 -10.90 -19.60 0.14
CA ALA A 207 -11.76 -18.69 -0.61
C ALA A 207 -12.24 -19.32 -1.94
N ARG A 208 -11.33 -19.98 -2.68
CA ARG A 208 -11.66 -20.69 -3.92
C ARG A 208 -12.63 -21.86 -3.67
N ARG A 209 -12.42 -22.66 -2.61
CA ARG A 209 -13.33 -23.75 -2.23
C ARG A 209 -14.71 -23.22 -1.83
N ARG A 210 -14.77 -22.09 -1.08
CA ARG A 210 -16.03 -21.45 -0.70
C ARG A 210 -16.77 -20.90 -1.92
N ALA A 211 -16.06 -20.28 -2.86
CA ALA A 211 -16.66 -19.79 -4.11
C ALA A 211 -17.20 -20.93 -4.99
N ARG A 212 -16.47 -22.05 -5.10
CA ARG A 212 -16.93 -23.24 -5.81
C ARG A 212 -18.18 -23.88 -5.17
N ARG A 213 -18.23 -23.94 -3.82
CA ARG A 213 -19.41 -24.43 -3.10
C ARG A 213 -20.63 -23.55 -3.34
N ARG A 214 -20.46 -22.21 -3.32
CA ARG A 214 -21.55 -21.27 -3.63
C ARG A 214 -22.06 -21.42 -5.06
N ARG A 215 -21.20 -21.60 -6.05
CA ARG A 215 -21.60 -21.84 -7.44
C ARG A 215 -22.35 -23.16 -7.62
N ARG A 216 -21.98 -24.22 -6.90
CA ARG A 216 -22.71 -25.51 -6.93
C ARG A 216 -24.06 -25.42 -6.21
N ALA A 217 -24.18 -24.62 -5.16
CA ALA A 217 -25.43 -24.41 -4.44
C ALA A 217 -26.40 -23.49 -5.19
N ALA A 218 -25.90 -22.63 -6.09
CA ALA A 218 -26.74 -21.75 -6.90
C ALA A 218 -27.47 -22.45 -8.07
N GLY A 219 -27.23 -23.75 -8.26
CA GLY A 219 -27.86 -24.51 -9.35
C GLY A 219 -27.54 -23.97 -10.76
N PRO A 220 -27.81 -24.70 -11.82
CA PRO A 220 -27.94 -24.10 -13.14
C PRO A 220 -29.10 -23.10 -13.08
N ALA A 221 -28.80 -21.82 -13.37
CA ALA A 221 -29.85 -20.82 -13.53
C ALA A 221 -30.82 -21.40 -14.62
N ASP A 222 -32.06 -21.64 -14.21
CA ASP A 222 -33.11 -22.05 -15.15
C ASP A 222 -33.17 -20.98 -16.26
N THR A 223 -32.49 -21.29 -17.35
CA THR A 223 -32.54 -20.50 -18.58
C THR A 223 -33.87 -20.70 -19.34
N ASP A 224 -34.82 -21.42 -18.73
CA ASP A 224 -36.14 -21.64 -19.27
C ASP A 224 -37.18 -20.68 -18.69
N THR A 225 -36.88 -19.40 -18.65
CA THR A 225 -37.97 -18.41 -18.61
C THR A 225 -38.19 -17.95 -20.05
N PRO A 226 -39.20 -18.48 -20.72
CA PRO A 226 -39.53 -17.96 -22.03
C PRO A 226 -39.95 -16.51 -21.90
N ALA A 227 -39.26 -15.67 -22.63
CA ALA A 227 -39.66 -14.28 -22.86
C ALA A 227 -40.97 -14.27 -23.63
N ALA A 228 -42.08 -14.35 -22.93
CA ALA A 228 -43.40 -14.14 -23.50
C ALA A 228 -44.28 -13.45 -22.45
N THR A 229 -44.43 -12.18 -22.60
CA THR A 229 -45.67 -11.43 -22.46
C THR A 229 -45.37 -9.94 -22.56
N ALA A 230 -45.36 -9.43 -23.78
CA ALA A 230 -46.39 -8.52 -24.27
C ALA A 230 -46.56 -7.20 -23.49
N ILE A 231 -45.91 -6.21 -23.99
CA ILE A 231 -46.47 -4.95 -24.48
C ILE A 231 -47.99 -4.82 -24.19
N THR A 232 -48.31 -4.08 -23.15
CA THR A 232 -49.55 -3.31 -23.08
C THR A 232 -49.21 -1.94 -22.54
N GLY A 233 -49.26 -0.99 -23.45
CA GLY A 233 -49.09 0.43 -23.16
C GLY A 233 -50.17 0.95 -22.21
N ARG A 234 -49.72 1.68 -21.22
CA ARG A 234 -50.56 2.55 -20.41
C ARG A 234 -49.89 3.92 -20.34
N PRO A 235 -50.50 4.94 -20.95
CA PRO A 235 -49.98 6.30 -20.80
C PRO A 235 -50.28 6.77 -19.37
N VAL A 236 -49.23 7.01 -18.61
CA VAL A 236 -49.36 7.68 -17.31
C VAL A 236 -49.30 9.18 -17.55
N THR A 237 -50.46 9.76 -17.65
CA THR A 237 -50.68 11.21 -17.40
C THR A 237 -50.54 11.46 -15.89
N GLY A 238 -49.38 11.88 -15.44
CA GLY A 238 -49.11 12.29 -14.06
C GLY A 238 -48.93 13.78 -14.00
N THR A 239 -49.97 14.46 -13.54
CA THR A 239 -50.03 15.85 -13.07
C THR A 239 -48.92 16.11 -12.06
N LEU A 240 -48.16 17.18 -12.32
CA LEU A 240 -47.28 17.84 -11.34
C LEU A 240 -48.08 18.49 -10.21
N PRO A 241 -47.77 18.30 -8.96
CA PRO A 241 -48.18 19.21 -7.91
C PRO A 241 -47.20 20.40 -7.84
N ALA A 242 -47.70 21.60 -8.14
CA ALA A 242 -47.18 22.86 -7.65
C ALA A 242 -47.51 22.92 -6.18
N ASP A 243 -46.57 23.27 -5.35
CA ASP A 243 -46.59 23.98 -4.10
C ASP A 243 -45.49 23.50 -3.14
N ALA A 244 -44.44 24.30 -3.05
CA ALA A 244 -43.52 24.27 -1.92
C ALA A 244 -43.41 25.71 -1.35
N PRO A 245 -43.73 25.93 -0.08
CA PRO A 245 -43.62 27.25 0.54
C PRO A 245 -42.17 27.61 0.87
N ALA A 246 -41.84 28.87 0.65
CA ALA A 246 -40.64 29.53 1.09
C ALA A 246 -40.53 29.49 2.62
N ALA A 247 -39.44 28.98 3.15
CA ALA A 247 -39.04 29.16 4.55
C ALA A 247 -37.93 30.20 4.65
N ALA A 248 -38.21 31.24 5.39
CA ALA A 248 -37.39 32.38 5.72
C ALA A 248 -36.17 31.98 6.57
N ALA A 249 -35.07 32.71 6.30
CA ALA A 249 -33.93 32.85 7.20
C ALA A 249 -34.32 33.67 8.48
N PRO A 250 -33.52 33.53 9.56
CA PRO A 250 -32.67 34.67 9.94
C PRO A 250 -31.16 34.39 9.83
#